data_d72831bf070f8b0add561a9e5c4afc6f
#
_entry.id   d72831bf070f8b0add561a9e5c4afc6f
#
_cell.length_a   1.000
_cell.length_b   1.000
_cell.length_c   1.000
_cell.angle_alpha   90.00
_cell.angle_beta   90.00
_cell.angle_gamma   90.00
#
_symmetry.space_group_name_H-M   'P 1'
#
loop_
_entity.id
_entity.type
_entity.pdbx_description
1 polymer ?
#
loop_
_entity_poly.entity_id
_entity_poly.type
_entity_poly.pdbx_seq_one_letter_code
_entity_poly.pdbx_strand_id
1 'polypeptide(L)'
;NRIVVQYYGTPTPIQQLANFAVPEPRILVVNPFDKGAIDDIARAISEADLGLNPSSDGSVLRCVFPELSEDRRKDYIKLARSTAEEGRVALRNVRRSARDAMQRLEDDGEVGKDDHERATKQLEDVTAAHVAQIDKALEAKEKELLEV
;
A
#
# COMPACT_ATOMS: atom_id res chain seq x y z
N ASN A 1 -2.85 5.72 4.49
CA ASN A 1 -4.03 5.80 3.57
C ASN A 1 -5.39 5.68 4.29
N ARG A 2 -5.46 5.85 5.63
CA ARG A 2 -6.71 5.67 6.39
C ARG A 2 -7.00 6.79 7.38
N ILE A 3 -6.29 7.93 7.27
CA ILE A 3 -6.56 9.06 8.15
C ILE A 3 -7.76 9.81 7.60
N VAL A 4 -8.79 9.93 8.41
CA VAL A 4 -10.01 10.68 8.13
C VAL A 4 -10.02 11.91 9.03
N VAL A 5 -10.20 13.08 8.44
CA VAL A 5 -10.25 14.37 9.12
C VAL A 5 -11.69 14.84 9.22
N GLN A 6 -12.10 15.39 10.34
CA GLN A 6 -13.41 16.02 10.50
C GLN A 6 -13.37 17.43 9.90
N TYR A 7 -13.55 17.51 8.58
CA TYR A 7 -13.51 18.78 7.85
C TYR A 7 -14.90 19.41 7.84
N TYR A 8 -15.05 20.51 8.57
CA TYR A 8 -16.36 21.18 8.80
C TYR A 8 -17.48 20.21 9.19
N GLY A 9 -17.17 19.24 10.06
CA GLY A 9 -18.12 18.24 10.53
C GLY A 9 -18.38 17.08 9.56
N THR A 10 -17.69 17.02 8.42
CA THR A 10 -17.78 15.92 7.45
C THR A 10 -16.52 15.07 7.46
N PRO A 11 -16.62 13.74 7.66
CA PRO A 11 -15.48 12.85 7.60
C PRO A 11 -14.87 12.83 6.19
N THR A 12 -13.68 13.38 6.02
CA THR A 12 -13.02 13.54 4.72
C THR A 12 -11.62 12.90 4.75
N PRO A 13 -11.25 12.06 3.76
CA PRO A 13 -9.91 11.52 3.67
C PRO A 13 -8.86 12.63 3.56
N ILE A 14 -7.79 12.53 4.35
CA ILE A 14 -6.73 13.56 4.41
C ILE A 14 -6.12 13.88 3.04
N GLN A 15 -6.11 12.91 2.12
CA GLN A 15 -5.59 13.08 0.75
C GLN A 15 -6.40 14.07 -0.09
N GLN A 16 -7.65 14.32 0.26
CA GLN A 16 -8.52 15.30 -0.41
C GLN A 16 -8.34 16.71 0.16
N LEU A 17 -7.66 16.83 1.30
CA LEU A 17 -7.51 18.09 2.04
C LEU A 17 -6.10 18.68 1.97
N ALA A 18 -5.10 17.88 1.55
CA ALA A 18 -3.71 18.31 1.58
C ALA A 18 -2.85 17.61 0.53
N ASN A 19 -1.78 18.29 0.11
CA ASN A 19 -0.65 17.70 -0.58
C ASN A 19 0.41 17.25 0.42
N PHE A 20 1.17 16.21 0.03
CA PHE A 20 2.22 15.61 0.83
C PHE A 20 3.56 15.74 0.12
N ALA A 21 4.60 16.15 0.85
CA ALA A 21 5.97 16.20 0.37
C ALA A 21 6.90 15.56 1.40
N VAL A 22 7.94 14.88 0.91
CA VAL A 22 8.99 14.29 1.75
C VAL A 22 10.31 14.95 1.36
N PRO A 23 10.63 16.14 1.92
CA PRO A 23 11.86 16.85 1.59
C PRO A 23 13.10 16.13 2.12
N GLU A 24 12.97 15.38 3.20
CA GLU A 24 14.03 14.62 3.85
C GLU A 24 13.51 13.24 4.28
N PRO A 25 14.36 12.22 4.40
CA PRO A 25 13.95 10.84 4.67
C PRO A 25 13.06 10.62 5.90
N ARG A 26 13.02 11.58 6.84
CA ARG A 26 12.28 11.46 8.10
C ARG A 26 11.31 12.60 8.34
N ILE A 27 11.10 13.46 7.34
CA ILE A 27 10.22 14.62 7.46
C ILE A 27 9.13 14.52 6.41
N LEU A 28 7.89 14.38 6.87
CA LEU A 28 6.70 14.53 6.03
C LEU A 28 6.14 15.93 6.22
N VAL A 29 6.02 16.65 5.13
CA VAL A 29 5.35 17.97 5.09
C VAL A 29 3.97 17.79 4.50
N VAL A 30 2.97 18.19 5.26
CA VAL A 30 1.57 18.21 4.84
C VAL A 30 1.18 19.65 4.55
N ASN A 31 0.80 19.91 3.30
CA ASN A 31 0.37 21.23 2.82
C ASN A 31 -1.15 21.23 2.65
N PRO A 32 -1.94 21.72 3.59
CA PRO A 32 -3.38 21.83 3.46
C PRO A 32 -3.78 22.77 2.33
N PHE A 33 -4.83 22.42 1.59
CA PHE A 33 -5.42 23.32 0.59
C PHE A 33 -6.18 24.46 1.26
N ASP A 34 -6.76 24.19 2.44
CA ASP A 34 -7.41 25.17 3.29
C ASP A 34 -6.63 25.33 4.60
N LYS A 35 -6.16 26.55 4.86
CA LYS A 35 -5.42 26.85 6.09
C LYS A 35 -6.29 26.74 7.35
N GLY A 36 -7.60 26.89 7.23
CA GLY A 36 -8.54 26.70 8.35
C GLY A 36 -8.63 25.25 8.82
N ALA A 37 -8.21 24.29 8.00
CA ALA A 37 -8.23 22.86 8.33
C ALA A 37 -6.94 22.37 9.01
N ILE A 38 -5.93 23.20 9.20
CA ILE A 38 -4.61 22.80 9.73
C ILE A 38 -4.75 22.11 11.09
N ASP A 39 -5.52 22.67 12.00
CA ASP A 39 -5.67 22.12 13.37
C ASP A 39 -6.43 20.80 13.38
N ASP A 40 -7.44 20.65 12.53
CA ASP A 40 -8.19 19.40 12.41
C ASP A 40 -7.35 18.30 11.76
N ILE A 41 -6.51 18.65 10.77
CA ILE A 41 -5.54 17.74 10.16
C ILE A 41 -4.48 17.33 11.19
N ALA A 42 -3.94 18.26 11.95
CA ALA A 42 -2.94 17.99 12.99
C ALA A 42 -3.50 17.02 14.04
N ARG A 43 -4.74 17.27 14.49
CA ARG A 43 -5.43 16.41 15.44
C ARG A 43 -5.63 15.01 14.88
N ALA A 44 -6.12 14.87 13.66
CA ALA A 44 -6.34 13.58 13.01
C ALA A 44 -5.04 12.77 12.82
N ILE A 45 -3.92 13.44 12.53
CA ILE A 45 -2.60 12.80 12.45
C ILE A 45 -2.15 12.32 13.82
N SER A 46 -2.34 13.11 14.88
CA SER A 46 -1.98 12.75 16.26
C SER A 46 -2.81 11.58 16.77
N GLU A 47 -4.11 11.56 16.49
CA GLU A 47 -5.05 10.51 16.90
C GLU A 47 -4.85 9.19 16.11
N ALA A 48 -4.18 9.23 14.97
CA ALA A 48 -3.91 8.04 14.15
C ALA A 48 -2.86 7.08 14.74
N ASP A 49 -2.30 7.39 15.92
CA ASP A 49 -1.31 6.57 16.66
C ASP A 49 -0.11 6.12 15.81
N LEU A 50 0.32 7.00 14.90
CA LEU A 50 1.49 6.75 14.06
C LEU A 50 2.81 7.10 14.77
N GLY A 51 2.77 7.53 16.02
CA GLY A 51 3.92 8.03 16.76
C GLY A 51 4.46 9.34 16.20
N LEU A 52 3.62 10.11 15.46
CA LEU A 52 3.99 11.38 14.85
C LEU A 52 3.46 12.54 15.69
N ASN A 53 4.32 13.52 15.92
CA ASN A 53 3.93 14.80 16.50
C ASN A 53 3.96 15.86 15.39
N PRO A 54 2.79 16.23 14.82
CA PRO A 54 2.74 17.29 13.83
C PRO A 54 3.06 18.65 14.48
N SER A 55 3.98 19.39 13.86
CA SER A 55 4.31 20.77 14.22
C SER A 55 3.82 21.69 13.12
N SER A 56 3.03 22.71 13.48
CA SER A 56 2.51 23.69 12.54
C SER A 56 3.38 24.96 12.55
N ASP A 57 3.66 25.49 11.35
CA ASP A 57 4.23 26.85 11.18
C ASP A 57 3.16 27.87 10.75
N GLY A 58 1.88 27.50 10.81
CA GLY A 58 0.73 28.32 10.42
C GLY A 58 0.35 28.18 8.94
N SER A 59 1.17 27.53 8.12
CA SER A 59 0.89 27.29 6.71
C SER A 59 0.99 25.84 6.31
N VAL A 60 1.89 25.09 6.94
CA VAL A 60 2.11 23.67 6.70
C VAL A 60 2.30 22.91 8.01
N LEU A 61 2.07 21.59 7.98
CA LEU A 61 2.37 20.71 9.09
C LEU A 61 3.64 19.93 8.77
N ARG A 62 4.60 19.94 9.70
CA ARG A 62 5.80 19.11 9.65
C ARG A 62 5.64 17.95 10.64
N CYS A 63 5.70 16.74 10.11
CA CYS A 63 5.67 15.51 10.89
C CYS A 63 7.06 14.87 10.84
N VAL A 64 7.74 14.84 11.97
CA VAL A 64 9.06 14.19 12.08
C VAL A 64 8.86 12.75 12.54
N PHE A 65 9.36 11.80 11.77
CA PHE A 65 9.37 10.40 12.15
C PHE A 65 10.52 10.15 13.13
N PRO A 66 10.24 9.56 14.32
CA PRO A 66 11.29 9.14 15.23
C PRO A 66 12.15 8.05 14.59
N GLU A 67 13.39 7.90 15.04
CA GLU A 67 14.21 6.76 14.64
C GLU A 67 13.51 5.45 15.00
N LEU A 68 13.49 4.54 14.04
CA LEU A 68 12.96 3.21 14.30
C LEU A 68 13.92 2.47 15.25
N SER A 69 13.43 2.04 16.40
CA SER A 69 14.16 1.08 17.21
C SER A 69 14.31 -0.25 16.45
N GLU A 70 15.34 -1.04 16.79
CA GLU A 70 15.53 -2.37 16.18
C GLU A 70 14.28 -3.25 16.25
N ASP A 71 13.54 -3.19 17.35
CA ASP A 71 12.33 -3.99 17.53
C ASP A 71 11.19 -3.50 16.60
N ARG A 72 11.01 -2.18 16.48
CA ARG A 72 10.07 -1.60 15.51
C ARG A 72 10.43 -1.97 14.07
N ARG A 73 11.71 -1.96 13.70
CA ARG A 73 12.16 -2.42 12.37
C ARG A 73 11.77 -3.87 12.13
N LYS A 74 12.02 -4.77 13.09
CA LYS A 74 11.64 -6.18 13.00
C LYS A 74 10.13 -6.36 12.83
N ASP A 75 9.32 -5.57 13.52
CA ASP A 75 7.87 -5.63 13.41
C ASP A 75 7.38 -5.15 12.03
N TYR A 76 7.96 -4.08 11.51
CA TYR A 76 7.65 -3.63 10.14
C TYR A 76 8.10 -4.64 9.07
N ILE A 77 9.23 -5.32 9.26
CA ILE A 77 9.66 -6.40 8.36
C ILE A 77 8.65 -7.56 8.40
N LYS A 78 8.18 -7.97 9.58
CA LYS A 78 7.14 -9.00 9.70
C LYS A 78 5.85 -8.58 8.99
N LEU A 79 5.43 -7.32 9.17
CA LEU A 79 4.25 -6.78 8.51
C LEU A 79 4.41 -6.78 6.98
N ALA A 80 5.57 -6.36 6.47
CA ALA A 80 5.87 -6.38 5.04
C ALA A 80 5.80 -7.80 4.46
N ARG A 81 6.37 -8.79 5.17
CA ARG A 81 6.30 -10.21 4.81
C ARG A 81 4.87 -10.75 4.77
N SER A 82 4.08 -10.43 5.80
CA SER A 82 2.67 -10.81 5.86
C SER A 82 1.88 -10.23 4.69
N THR A 83 2.04 -8.94 4.42
CA THR A 83 1.38 -8.26 3.30
C THR A 83 1.78 -8.85 1.94
N ALA A 84 3.06 -9.18 1.75
CA ALA A 84 3.53 -9.85 0.54
C ALA A 84 2.91 -11.24 0.38
N GLU A 85 2.79 -12.02 1.46
CA GLU A 85 2.15 -13.35 1.41
C GLU A 85 0.65 -13.22 1.12
N GLU A 86 -0.05 -12.25 1.69
CA GLU A 86 -1.44 -11.95 1.33
C GLU A 86 -1.59 -11.67 -0.17
N GLY A 87 -0.68 -10.90 -0.75
CA GLY A 87 -0.61 -10.65 -2.19
C GLY A 87 -0.40 -11.92 -3.02
N ARG A 88 0.51 -12.80 -2.59
CA ARG A 88 0.72 -14.10 -3.27
C ARG A 88 -0.50 -15.01 -3.17
N VAL A 89 -1.18 -15.01 -2.02
CA VAL A 89 -2.45 -15.75 -1.83
C VAL A 89 -3.53 -15.22 -2.78
N ALA A 90 -3.68 -13.91 -2.89
CA ALA A 90 -4.64 -13.28 -3.80
C ALA A 90 -4.34 -13.67 -5.26
N LEU A 91 -3.08 -13.62 -5.69
CA LEU A 91 -2.68 -14.05 -7.03
C LEU A 91 -2.97 -15.54 -7.28
N ARG A 92 -2.70 -16.42 -6.31
CA ARG A 92 -3.04 -17.85 -6.42
C ARG A 92 -4.54 -18.05 -6.59
N ASN A 93 -5.36 -17.31 -5.86
CA ASN A 93 -6.82 -17.40 -5.96
C ASN A 93 -7.32 -16.92 -7.33
N VAL A 94 -6.83 -15.78 -7.84
CA VAL A 94 -7.16 -15.28 -9.18
C VAL A 94 -6.75 -16.26 -10.25
N ARG A 95 -5.51 -16.81 -10.18
CA ARG A 95 -5.04 -17.82 -11.12
C ARG A 95 -5.94 -19.05 -11.13
N ARG A 96 -6.33 -19.55 -9.95
CA ARG A 96 -7.22 -20.71 -9.82
C ARG A 96 -8.56 -20.43 -10.48
N SER A 97 -9.17 -19.28 -10.16
CA SER A 97 -10.47 -18.91 -10.75
C SER A 97 -10.41 -18.78 -12.27
N ALA A 98 -9.34 -18.19 -12.80
CA ALA A 98 -9.14 -18.05 -14.24
C ALA A 98 -8.95 -19.43 -14.91
N ARG A 99 -8.16 -20.33 -14.30
CA ARG A 99 -7.99 -21.69 -14.80
C ARG A 99 -9.29 -22.49 -14.81
N ASP A 100 -10.08 -22.38 -13.73
CA ASP A 100 -11.37 -23.06 -13.64
C ASP A 100 -12.37 -22.54 -14.69
N ALA A 101 -12.32 -21.22 -15.00
CA ALA A 101 -13.13 -20.63 -16.06
C ALA A 101 -12.71 -21.12 -17.46
N MET A 102 -11.41 -21.18 -17.74
CA MET A 102 -10.90 -21.65 -19.01
C MET A 102 -11.23 -23.13 -19.24
N GLN A 103 -11.16 -23.95 -18.17
CA GLN A 103 -11.52 -25.37 -18.24
C GLN A 103 -12.99 -25.56 -18.62
N ARG A 104 -13.89 -24.74 -18.06
CA ARG A 104 -15.32 -24.80 -18.41
C ARG A 104 -15.57 -24.46 -19.88
N LEU A 105 -14.89 -23.44 -20.42
CA LEU A 105 -15.01 -23.10 -21.82
C LEU A 105 -14.56 -24.21 -22.77
N GLU A 106 -13.53 -24.98 -22.37
CA GLU A 106 -13.09 -26.18 -23.11
C GLU A 106 -14.15 -27.31 -23.01
N ASP A 107 -14.63 -27.59 -21.78
CA ASP A 107 -15.63 -28.63 -21.52
C ASP A 107 -16.95 -28.36 -22.26
N ASP A 108 -17.33 -27.08 -22.38
CA ASP A 108 -18.52 -26.62 -23.10
C ASP A 108 -18.30 -26.59 -24.64
N GLY A 109 -17.08 -26.84 -25.10
CA GLY A 109 -16.72 -26.86 -26.52
C GLY A 109 -16.62 -25.49 -27.16
N GLU A 110 -16.59 -24.41 -26.37
CA GLU A 110 -16.47 -23.03 -26.87
C GLU A 110 -15.02 -22.72 -27.29
N VAL A 111 -14.04 -23.41 -26.70
CA VAL A 111 -12.60 -23.22 -26.96
C VAL A 111 -11.96 -24.56 -27.28
N GLY A 112 -11.08 -24.57 -28.28
CA GLY A 112 -10.30 -25.75 -28.64
C GLY A 112 -9.17 -26.03 -27.63
N LYS A 113 -8.75 -27.29 -27.53
CA LYS A 113 -7.71 -27.74 -26.61
C LYS A 113 -6.38 -26.98 -26.77
N ASP A 114 -5.97 -26.71 -28.01
CA ASP A 114 -4.73 -25.97 -28.28
C ASP A 114 -4.81 -24.52 -27.79
N ASP A 115 -5.99 -23.90 -27.86
CA ASP A 115 -6.21 -22.55 -27.36
C ASP A 115 -6.23 -22.51 -25.84
N HIS A 116 -6.83 -23.51 -25.20
CA HIS A 116 -6.80 -23.67 -23.74
C HIS A 116 -5.37 -23.89 -23.23
N GLU A 117 -4.56 -24.74 -23.87
CA GLU A 117 -3.16 -24.96 -23.48
C GLU A 117 -2.33 -23.68 -23.61
N ARG A 118 -2.51 -22.90 -24.69
CA ARG A 118 -1.84 -21.60 -24.87
C ARG A 118 -2.26 -20.59 -23.81
N ALA A 119 -3.55 -20.49 -23.53
CA ALA A 119 -4.08 -19.57 -22.52
C ALA A 119 -3.57 -19.96 -21.10
N THR A 120 -3.54 -21.24 -20.79
CA THR A 120 -3.00 -21.74 -19.52
C THR A 120 -1.53 -21.37 -19.36
N LYS A 121 -0.71 -21.55 -20.39
CA LYS A 121 0.70 -21.15 -20.37
C LYS A 121 0.86 -19.64 -20.17
N GLN A 122 0.08 -18.82 -20.87
CA GLN A 122 0.09 -17.38 -20.68
C GLN A 122 -0.31 -16.97 -19.27
N LEU A 123 -1.32 -17.62 -18.68
CA LEU A 123 -1.74 -17.37 -17.29
C LEU A 123 -0.63 -17.69 -16.29
N GLU A 124 0.12 -18.79 -16.52
CA GLU A 124 1.26 -19.17 -15.70
C GLU A 124 2.40 -18.14 -15.80
N ASP A 125 2.75 -17.71 -17.01
CA ASP A 125 3.79 -16.71 -17.26
C ASP A 125 3.45 -15.35 -16.59
N VAL A 126 2.20 -14.87 -16.77
CA VAL A 126 1.73 -13.63 -16.15
C VAL A 126 1.72 -13.74 -14.62
N THR A 127 1.26 -14.87 -14.09
CA THR A 127 1.25 -15.10 -12.64
C THR A 127 2.67 -15.10 -12.07
N ALA A 128 3.60 -15.79 -12.71
CA ALA A 128 5.00 -15.84 -12.29
C ALA A 128 5.64 -14.44 -12.31
N ALA A 129 5.36 -13.64 -13.35
CA ALA A 129 5.85 -12.26 -13.43
C ALA A 129 5.34 -11.39 -12.27
N HIS A 130 4.06 -11.49 -11.90
CA HIS A 130 3.49 -10.73 -10.78
C HIS A 130 4.01 -11.23 -9.42
N VAL A 131 4.23 -12.53 -9.22
CA VAL A 131 4.88 -13.05 -8.01
C VAL A 131 6.29 -12.47 -7.87
N ALA A 132 7.08 -12.47 -8.96
CA ALA A 132 8.42 -11.90 -8.96
C ALA A 132 8.41 -10.39 -8.64
N GLN A 133 7.39 -9.64 -9.07
CA GLN A 133 7.22 -8.22 -8.70
C GLN A 133 6.97 -8.06 -7.20
N ILE A 134 6.13 -8.91 -6.59
CA ILE A 134 5.90 -8.89 -5.13
C ILE A 134 7.19 -9.19 -4.39
N ASP A 135 7.94 -10.21 -4.81
CA ASP A 135 9.19 -10.60 -4.17
C ASP A 135 10.23 -9.49 -4.24
N LYS A 136 10.38 -8.86 -5.41
CA LYS A 136 11.27 -7.71 -5.61
C LYS A 136 10.87 -6.51 -4.76
N ALA A 137 9.57 -6.23 -4.65
CA ALA A 137 9.07 -5.13 -3.82
C ALA A 137 9.32 -5.41 -2.32
N LEU A 138 9.14 -6.66 -1.87
CA LEU A 138 9.44 -7.08 -0.51
C LEU A 138 10.93 -6.92 -0.20
N GLU A 139 11.82 -7.44 -1.05
CA GLU A 139 13.26 -7.33 -0.88
C GLU A 139 13.72 -5.86 -0.79
N ALA A 140 13.22 -5.01 -1.69
CA ALA A 140 13.52 -3.58 -1.67
C ALA A 140 13.04 -2.92 -0.35
N LYS A 141 11.85 -3.31 0.13
CA LYS A 141 11.30 -2.76 1.38
C LYS A 141 12.03 -3.26 2.62
N GLU A 142 12.46 -4.51 2.65
CA GLU A 142 13.28 -5.03 3.74
C GLU A 142 14.63 -4.30 3.82
N LYS A 143 15.26 -4.06 2.67
CA LYS A 143 16.50 -3.30 2.60
C LYS A 143 16.32 -1.87 3.10
N GLU A 144 15.30 -1.17 2.62
CA GLU A 144 14.95 0.18 3.08
C GLU A 144 14.74 0.25 4.62
N LEU A 145 14.02 -0.74 5.19
CA LEU A 145 13.77 -0.81 6.63
C LEU A 145 15.02 -1.08 7.46
N LEU A 146 16.06 -1.66 6.87
CA LEU A 146 17.35 -1.92 7.55
C LEU A 146 18.29 -0.72 7.45
N GLU A 147 18.17 0.12 6.43
CA GLU A 147 19.02 1.29 6.20
C GLU A 147 18.55 2.56 6.95
N VAL A 148 17.32 2.60 7.43
CA VAL A 148 16.73 3.71 8.21
C VAL A 148 16.89 3.40 9.72
#